data_3b151c026ccef6b19ae2789116e4d029
#
_entry.id   3b151c026ccef6b19ae2789116e4d029
#
_cell.length_a   1.000
_cell.length_b   1.000
_cell.length_c   1.000
_cell.angle_alpha   90.00
_cell.angle_beta   90.00
_cell.angle_gamma   90.00
#
_symmetry.space_group_name_H-M   'P 1'
#
loop_
_entity.id
_entity.type
_entity.pdbx_description
1 polymer ?
#
loop_
_entity_poly.entity_id
_entity_poly.type
_entity_poly.pdbx_seq_one_letter_code
_entity_poly.pdbx_strand_id
1 'polypeptide(L)'
;MKEKDDMAWKVLSSQYISQEPWFTVRKEKVQLPNGNTIDSYYVLEYPNWVNVIAITKDGKFIFERQYRHGLRNTSYELCAGVCEKEDSSPLISAQRELMEETGYGK
;
A
#
# COMPACT_ATOMS: atom_id res chain seq x y z
N MET A 1 18.39 -30.77 4.65
CA MET A 1 18.06 -29.38 4.30
C MET A 1 17.38 -28.71 5.48
N LYS A 2 17.80 -27.54 5.81
CA LYS A 2 17.26 -26.82 6.94
C LYS A 2 15.96 -26.11 6.52
N GLU A 3 14.92 -26.27 7.32
CA GLU A 3 13.70 -25.54 7.10
C GLU A 3 13.88 -24.06 7.34
N LYS A 4 13.17 -23.30 6.57
CA LYS A 4 13.15 -21.87 6.71
C LYS A 4 12.16 -21.49 7.81
N ASP A 5 12.64 -20.87 8.87
CA ASP A 5 11.78 -20.41 9.95
C ASP A 5 11.37 -18.96 9.66
N ASP A 6 10.37 -18.80 8.80
CA ASP A 6 9.85 -17.49 8.43
C ASP A 6 8.58 -17.13 9.21
N MET A 7 8.17 -17.98 10.16
CA MET A 7 6.99 -17.80 10.98
C MET A 7 5.71 -17.62 10.16
N ALA A 8 5.70 -18.11 8.93
CA ALA A 8 4.57 -17.96 8.02
C ALA A 8 3.36 -18.74 8.54
N TRP A 9 2.21 -18.17 8.33
CA TRP A 9 0.93 -18.80 8.65
C TRP A 9 0.48 -19.64 7.46
N LYS A 10 -0.25 -20.69 7.75
CA LYS A 10 -0.79 -21.56 6.71
C LYS A 10 -2.22 -21.16 6.39
N VAL A 11 -2.49 -20.94 5.11
CA VAL A 11 -3.85 -20.65 4.66
C VAL A 11 -4.58 -21.96 4.50
N LEU A 12 -5.64 -22.16 5.28
CA LEU A 12 -6.46 -23.36 5.24
C LEU A 12 -7.61 -23.23 4.24
N SER A 13 -8.18 -22.03 4.12
CA SER A 13 -9.20 -21.74 3.13
C SER A 13 -9.23 -20.25 2.85
N SER A 14 -9.72 -19.86 1.68
CA SER A 14 -9.77 -18.45 1.27
C SER A 14 -10.95 -18.25 0.33
N GLN A 15 -11.67 -17.16 0.51
CA GLN A 15 -12.74 -16.77 -0.40
C GLN A 15 -12.87 -15.27 -0.44
N TYR A 16 -13.25 -14.74 -1.60
CA TYR A 16 -13.49 -13.31 -1.73
C TYR A 16 -14.86 -12.94 -1.17
N ILE A 17 -14.89 -11.91 -0.35
CA ILE A 17 -16.12 -11.29 0.15
C ILE A 17 -16.58 -10.22 -0.85
N SER A 18 -15.63 -9.47 -1.40
CA SER A 18 -15.87 -8.42 -2.37
C SER A 18 -14.71 -8.31 -3.33
N GLN A 19 -15.00 -8.01 -4.59
CA GLN A 19 -14.00 -7.74 -5.62
C GLN A 19 -14.36 -6.47 -6.39
N GLU A 20 -14.79 -5.46 -5.65
CA GLU A 20 -15.12 -4.15 -6.21
C GLU A 20 -13.87 -3.25 -6.26
N PRO A 21 -13.83 -2.29 -7.17
CA PRO A 21 -12.75 -1.32 -7.17
C PRO A 21 -12.64 -0.63 -5.80
N TRP A 22 -11.42 -0.56 -5.27
CA TRP A 22 -11.12 0.02 -3.95
C TRP A 22 -11.78 -0.72 -2.77
N PHE A 23 -12.36 -1.87 -3.03
CA PHE A 23 -12.97 -2.69 -1.99
C PHE A 23 -12.84 -4.17 -2.34
N THR A 24 -11.62 -4.62 -2.49
CA THR A 24 -11.31 -6.03 -2.70
C THR A 24 -10.89 -6.64 -1.38
N VAL A 25 -11.69 -7.58 -0.89
CA VAL A 25 -11.50 -8.17 0.44
C VAL A 25 -11.66 -9.68 0.33
N ARG A 26 -10.70 -10.42 0.87
CA ARG A 26 -10.84 -11.86 1.02
C ARG A 26 -10.86 -12.24 2.49
N LYS A 27 -11.61 -13.28 2.79
CA LYS A 27 -11.69 -13.86 4.13
C LYS A 27 -10.95 -15.17 4.12
N GLU A 28 -10.07 -15.36 5.08
CA GLU A 28 -9.25 -16.55 5.17
C GLU A 28 -9.37 -17.22 6.51
N LYS A 29 -9.33 -18.55 6.50
CA LYS A 29 -9.07 -19.33 7.69
C LYS A 29 -7.59 -19.66 7.67
N VAL A 30 -6.89 -19.35 8.75
CA VAL A 30 -5.44 -19.50 8.81
C VAL A 30 -5.02 -20.26 10.07
N GLN A 31 -3.87 -20.92 9.98
CA GLN A 31 -3.26 -21.59 11.10
C GLN A 31 -1.92 -20.96 11.41
N LEU A 32 -1.73 -20.62 12.67
CA LEU A 32 -0.51 -20.00 13.16
C LEU A 32 0.55 -21.07 13.39
N PRO A 33 1.83 -20.68 13.49
CA PRO A 33 2.91 -21.64 13.75
C PRO A 33 2.72 -22.48 15.01
N ASN A 34 2.03 -21.93 16.02
CA ASN A 34 1.76 -22.67 17.26
C ASN A 34 0.59 -23.67 17.15
N GLY A 35 -0.01 -23.80 15.97
CA GLY A 35 -1.13 -24.70 15.73
C GLY A 35 -2.51 -24.09 15.94
N ASN A 36 -2.60 -22.92 16.55
CA ASN A 36 -3.89 -22.25 16.72
C ASN A 36 -4.43 -21.77 15.39
N THR A 37 -5.75 -21.65 15.29
CA THR A 37 -6.40 -21.18 14.07
C THR A 37 -7.16 -19.90 14.31
N ILE A 38 -7.26 -19.11 13.25
CA ILE A 38 -8.15 -17.94 13.19
C ILE A 38 -9.14 -18.22 12.07
N ASP A 39 -10.44 -18.26 12.41
CA ASP A 39 -11.47 -18.66 11.44
C ASP A 39 -11.79 -17.57 10.43
N SER A 40 -11.59 -16.31 10.78
CA SER A 40 -11.95 -15.20 9.91
C SER A 40 -10.86 -14.13 9.98
N TYR A 41 -9.89 -14.24 9.11
CA TYR A 41 -8.88 -13.22 8.92
C TYR A 41 -9.17 -12.50 7.61
N TYR A 42 -9.35 -11.19 7.68
CA TYR A 42 -9.71 -10.40 6.51
C TYR A 42 -8.49 -9.73 5.94
N VAL A 43 -8.30 -9.88 4.64
CA VAL A 43 -7.20 -9.25 3.90
C VAL A 43 -7.80 -8.28 2.89
N LEU A 44 -7.41 -7.03 2.99
CA LEU A 44 -7.79 -6.03 2.01
C LEU A 44 -6.68 -5.96 0.96
N GLU A 45 -7.06 -6.08 -0.31
CA GLU A 45 -6.12 -6.06 -1.41
C GLU A 45 -6.09 -4.69 -2.06
N TYR A 46 -4.92 -4.10 -2.09
CA TYR A 46 -4.69 -2.82 -2.74
C TYR A 46 -3.46 -2.92 -3.63
N PRO A 47 -3.39 -2.11 -4.69
CA PRO A 47 -2.13 -1.99 -5.42
C PRO A 47 -1.06 -1.39 -4.52
N ASN A 48 0.19 -1.58 -4.90
CA ASN A 48 1.30 -0.99 -4.15
C ASN A 48 1.24 0.54 -4.24
N TRP A 49 1.62 1.19 -3.15
CA TRP A 49 1.68 2.64 -3.05
C TRP A 49 3.11 3.06 -2.81
N VAL A 50 3.40 4.30 -3.19
CA VAL A 50 4.67 4.95 -2.87
C VAL A 50 4.39 6.24 -2.12
N ASN A 51 5.26 6.57 -1.19
CA ASN A 51 5.33 7.90 -0.57
C ASN A 51 6.64 8.53 -1.02
N VAL A 52 6.61 9.84 -1.26
CA VAL A 52 7.78 10.55 -1.75
C VAL A 52 8.20 11.60 -0.74
N ILE A 53 9.40 11.47 -0.22
CA ILE A 53 10.03 12.54 0.57
C ILE A 53 10.89 13.31 -0.40
N ALA A 54 10.41 14.48 -0.81
CA ALA A 54 11.10 15.32 -1.77
C ALA A 54 11.64 16.55 -1.07
N ILE A 55 12.91 16.86 -1.35
CA ILE A 55 13.62 17.98 -0.73
C ILE A 55 14.12 18.88 -1.86
N THR A 56 13.79 20.15 -1.78
CA THR A 56 14.25 21.15 -2.76
C THR A 56 15.74 21.43 -2.59
N LYS A 57 16.31 22.12 -3.57
CA LYS A 57 17.74 22.46 -3.53
C LYS A 57 18.08 23.37 -2.33
N ASP A 58 17.12 24.13 -1.85
CA ASP A 58 17.29 24.99 -0.68
C ASP A 58 16.87 24.31 0.64
N GLY A 59 16.68 23.00 0.61
CA GLY A 59 16.47 22.20 1.83
C GLY A 59 15.06 22.16 2.37
N LYS A 60 14.07 22.51 1.57
CA LYS A 60 12.66 22.48 2.00
C LYS A 60 11.99 21.19 1.59
N PHE A 61 11.13 20.70 2.47
CA PHE A 61 10.30 19.53 2.15
C PHE A 61 9.08 19.95 1.34
N ILE A 62 8.69 19.10 0.40
CA ILE A 62 7.51 19.32 -0.44
C ILE A 62 6.34 18.58 0.16
N PHE A 63 5.26 19.29 0.47
CA PHE A 63 4.01 18.74 0.95
C PHE A 63 2.87 19.12 0.03
N GLU A 64 1.83 18.28 0.03
CA GLU A 64 0.57 18.55 -0.63
C GLU A 64 -0.49 18.82 0.41
N ARG A 65 -1.42 19.71 0.07
CA ARG A 65 -2.60 19.93 0.91
C ARG A 65 -3.78 19.26 0.22
N GLN A 66 -4.39 18.30 0.91
CA GLN A 66 -5.39 17.44 0.27
C GLN A 66 -6.54 17.12 1.23
N TYR A 67 -7.76 17.14 0.69
CA TYR A 67 -8.95 16.69 1.41
C TYR A 67 -9.02 15.18 1.33
N ARG A 68 -9.20 14.54 2.49
CA ARG A 68 -9.38 13.10 2.59
C ARG A 68 -10.80 12.82 3.05
N HIS A 69 -11.63 12.36 2.12
CA HIS A 69 -13.07 12.21 2.40
C HIS A 69 -13.35 11.17 3.49
N GLY A 70 -12.61 10.07 3.53
CA GLY A 70 -12.79 9.06 4.56
C GLY A 70 -12.56 9.58 5.98
N LEU A 71 -11.70 10.58 6.12
CA LEU A 71 -11.42 11.25 7.40
C LEU A 71 -12.22 12.55 7.55
N ARG A 72 -12.83 13.03 6.48
CA ARG A 72 -13.53 14.32 6.40
C ARG A 72 -12.66 15.46 6.89
N ASN A 73 -11.40 15.44 6.45
CA ASN A 73 -10.40 16.39 6.90
C ASN A 73 -9.44 16.74 5.77
N THR A 74 -8.97 17.97 5.77
CA THR A 74 -7.93 18.46 4.87
C THR A 74 -6.64 18.57 5.66
N SER A 75 -5.56 18.01 5.13
CA SER A 75 -4.27 18.03 5.83
C SER A 75 -3.13 18.17 4.83
N TYR A 76 -1.96 18.47 5.35
CA TYR A 76 -0.73 18.45 4.58
C TYR A 76 -0.16 17.04 4.62
N GLU A 77 0.25 16.55 3.46
CA GLU A 77 0.74 15.19 3.28
C GLU A 77 1.97 15.17 2.39
N LEU A 78 2.74 14.11 2.52
CA LEU A 78 3.78 13.82 1.53
C LEU A 78 3.11 13.45 0.21
N CYS A 79 3.80 13.70 -0.90
CA CYS A 79 3.36 13.21 -2.19
C CYS A 79 3.29 11.68 -2.16
N ALA A 80 2.20 11.12 -2.64
CA ALA A 80 1.98 9.68 -2.64
C ALA A 80 1.09 9.28 -3.80
N GLY A 81 1.14 8.01 -4.17
CA GLY A 81 0.28 7.51 -5.21
C GLY A 81 0.45 6.03 -5.44
N VAL A 82 -0.37 5.51 -6.32
CA VAL A 82 -0.43 4.09 -6.65
C VAL A 82 0.62 3.76 -7.70
N CYS A 83 1.31 2.64 -7.48
CA CYS A 83 2.18 2.08 -8.52
C CYS A 83 1.31 1.52 -9.65
N GLU A 84 1.58 1.92 -10.88
CA GLU A 84 0.86 1.43 -12.04
C GLU A 84 1.60 0.25 -12.66
N LYS A 85 0.88 -0.59 -13.40
CA LYS A 85 1.48 -1.75 -14.04
C LYS A 85 2.58 -1.39 -15.03
N GLU A 86 2.45 -0.21 -15.65
CA GLU A 86 3.41 0.29 -16.64
C GLU A 86 4.70 0.78 -15.98
N ASP A 87 4.67 1.04 -14.68
CA ASP A 87 5.86 1.51 -13.98
C ASP A 87 6.85 0.37 -13.79
N SER A 88 8.06 0.54 -14.26
CA SER A 88 9.08 -0.50 -14.21
C SER A 88 9.62 -0.75 -12.81
N SER A 89 9.39 0.17 -11.88
CA SER A 89 9.83 0.05 -10.49
C SER A 89 9.07 1.03 -9.61
N PRO A 90 9.06 0.82 -8.28
CA PRO A 90 8.47 1.79 -7.36
C PRO A 90 9.12 3.17 -7.45
N LEU A 91 10.41 3.24 -7.76
CA LEU A 91 11.09 4.52 -7.95
C LEU A 91 10.50 5.29 -9.13
N ILE A 92 10.20 4.60 -10.23
CA ILE A 92 9.57 5.22 -11.40
C ILE A 92 8.17 5.71 -11.05
N SER A 93 7.42 4.94 -10.27
CA SER A 93 6.11 5.37 -9.76
C SER A 93 6.25 6.65 -8.94
N ALA A 94 7.23 6.72 -8.04
CA ALA A 94 7.47 7.88 -7.21
C ALA A 94 7.82 9.11 -8.04
N GLN A 95 8.67 8.95 -9.03
CA GLN A 95 9.06 10.06 -9.92
C GLN A 95 7.86 10.57 -10.71
N ARG A 96 7.04 9.67 -11.24
CA ARG A 96 5.83 10.03 -11.99
C ARG A 96 4.84 10.80 -11.10
N GLU A 97 4.56 10.26 -9.91
CA GLU A 97 3.61 10.87 -8.99
C GLU A 97 4.05 12.25 -8.56
N LEU A 98 5.33 12.41 -8.24
CA LEU A 98 5.88 13.71 -7.84
C LEU A 98 5.69 14.74 -8.96
N MET A 99 6.02 14.35 -10.19
CA MET A 99 5.88 15.23 -11.35
C MET A 99 4.41 15.60 -11.60
N GLU A 100 3.51 14.60 -11.59
CA GLU A 100 2.10 14.82 -11.88
C GLU A 100 1.42 15.70 -10.83
N GLU A 101 1.72 15.48 -9.56
CA GLU A 101 1.02 16.15 -8.47
C GLU A 101 1.64 17.50 -8.10
N THR A 102 2.92 17.69 -8.26
CA THR A 102 3.61 18.89 -7.80
C THR A 102 4.38 19.64 -8.88
N GLY A 103 4.67 19.01 -10.01
CA GLY A 103 5.49 19.58 -11.05
C GLY A 103 6.99 19.55 -10.76
N TYR A 104 7.40 19.04 -9.62
CA TYR A 104 8.81 18.88 -9.28
C TYR A 104 9.37 17.58 -9.83
N GLY A 105 10.68 17.48 -9.89
CA GLY A 105 11.34 16.23 -10.23
C GLY A 105 11.58 16.00 -11.73
N LYS A 106 11.69 17.07 -12.47
CA LYS A 106 12.08 16.98 -13.89
C LYS A 106 13.48 16.43 -14.06
#